data_cceb7d766a8dd8d3cfc8c368ef341fb7
#
_entry.id   cceb7d766a8dd8d3cfc8c368ef341fb7
#
_cell.length_a   1.000
_cell.length_b   1.000
_cell.length_c   1.000
_cell.angle_alpha   90.00
_cell.angle_beta   90.00
_cell.angle_gamma   90.00
#
_symmetry.space_group_name_H-M   'P 1'
#
loop_
_entity.id
_entity.type
_entity.pdbx_description
1 polymer ?
#
loop_
_entity_poly.entity_id
_entity_poly.type
_entity_poly.pdbx_seq_one_letter_code
_entity_poly.pdbx_strand_id
1 'polypeptide(L)'
;IIETQAGDVSAYIPTNVISITDGQIFLESDLFFSGMRPAVNVGLSVSRVGGAAQTKAMKKASGTIRIDLAQYREMEVFTQFSSDLDDTTKEQLQYGKGLMELLKQPLCHPMSLADQVITLVAANKRLLLDVETAKTKEFQLGMLDFFHTEHMEIVNELNEKKVLDDTITEQIVEAVKEYKSR
;
A
#
# COMPACT_ATOMS: atom_id res chain seq x y z
N ILE A 1 6.67 -22.04 5.70
CA ILE A 1 7.76 -21.04 5.85
C ILE A 1 9.06 -21.74 5.48
N ILE A 2 9.84 -21.12 4.60
CA ILE A 2 11.19 -21.55 4.24
C ILE A 2 12.14 -20.38 4.35
N GLU A 3 13.41 -20.69 4.60
CA GLU A 3 14.49 -19.71 4.62
C GLU A 3 15.20 -19.71 3.26
N THR A 4 15.55 -18.54 2.75
CA THR A 4 16.41 -18.38 1.59
C THR A 4 17.81 -18.02 2.05
N GLN A 5 18.85 -18.63 1.46
CA GLN A 5 20.23 -18.27 1.74
C GLN A 5 20.59 -17.00 0.93
N ALA A 6 20.95 -15.94 1.61
CA ALA A 6 21.28 -14.63 1.00
C ALA A 6 20.21 -14.08 0.04
N GLY A 7 18.94 -14.40 0.29
CA GLY A 7 17.84 -13.95 -0.57
C GLY A 7 17.70 -14.70 -1.91
N ASP A 8 18.46 -15.78 -2.12
CA ASP A 8 18.39 -16.55 -3.38
C ASP A 8 17.12 -17.38 -3.46
N VAL A 9 16.16 -16.87 -4.22
CA VAL A 9 14.89 -17.57 -4.53
C VAL A 9 15.03 -18.58 -5.67
N SER A 10 16.15 -18.56 -6.40
CA SER A 10 16.40 -19.46 -7.53
C SER A 10 17.01 -20.80 -7.11
N ALA A 11 17.42 -20.93 -5.85
CA ALA A 11 17.91 -22.18 -5.29
C ALA A 11 16.87 -23.31 -5.36
N TYR A 12 17.33 -24.54 -5.27
CA TYR A 12 16.51 -25.75 -5.49
C TYR A 12 15.27 -25.82 -4.57
N ILE A 13 15.44 -25.57 -3.27
CA ILE A 13 14.33 -25.66 -2.31
C ILE A 13 13.30 -24.54 -2.52
N PRO A 14 13.67 -23.25 -2.57
CA PRO A 14 12.72 -22.18 -2.85
C PRO A 14 11.96 -22.39 -4.17
N THR A 15 12.64 -22.73 -5.24
CA THR A 15 12.03 -22.97 -6.56
C THR A 15 10.98 -24.07 -6.52
N ASN A 16 11.29 -25.20 -5.89
CA ASN A 16 10.34 -26.30 -5.75
C ASN A 16 9.11 -25.90 -4.92
N VAL A 17 9.31 -25.20 -3.79
CA VAL A 17 8.20 -24.78 -2.94
C VAL A 17 7.30 -23.77 -3.66
N ILE A 18 7.88 -22.79 -4.37
CA ILE A 18 7.13 -21.82 -5.18
C ILE A 18 6.31 -22.53 -6.27
N SER A 19 6.84 -23.61 -6.88
CA SER A 19 6.13 -24.35 -7.93
C SER A 19 4.96 -25.18 -7.40
N ILE A 20 5.04 -25.66 -6.17
CA ILE A 20 4.04 -26.53 -5.53
C ILE A 20 2.91 -25.70 -4.87
N THR A 21 3.22 -24.51 -4.37
CA THR A 21 2.26 -23.64 -3.65
C THR A 21 1.54 -22.68 -4.60
N ASP A 22 0.43 -22.08 -4.11
CA ASP A 22 -0.36 -21.09 -4.87
C ASP A 22 0.27 -19.68 -4.87
N GLY A 23 1.48 -19.55 -4.41
CA GLY A 23 2.21 -18.30 -4.38
C GLY A 23 3.15 -18.19 -3.19
N GLN A 24 3.76 -17.05 -3.05
CA GLN A 24 4.71 -16.75 -1.97
C GLN A 24 4.56 -15.31 -1.49
N ILE A 25 4.82 -15.12 -0.21
CA ILE A 25 5.12 -13.81 0.36
C ILE A 25 6.61 -13.78 0.61
N PHE A 26 7.32 -12.90 -0.09
CA PHE A 26 8.77 -12.76 -0.01
C PHE A 26 9.16 -11.63 0.94
N LEU A 27 9.95 -11.96 1.97
CA LEU A 27 10.47 -11.01 2.95
C LEU A 27 11.93 -10.71 2.66
N GLU A 28 12.30 -9.44 2.65
CA GLU A 28 13.68 -8.98 2.39
C GLU A 28 14.31 -8.39 3.65
N SER A 29 15.56 -8.79 3.93
CA SER A 29 16.34 -8.26 5.05
C SER A 29 16.59 -6.75 4.91
N ASP A 30 16.87 -6.27 3.70
CA ASP A 30 17.15 -4.86 3.44
C ASP A 30 15.93 -3.98 3.74
N LEU A 31 14.73 -4.43 3.37
CA LEU A 31 13.48 -3.76 3.74
C LEU A 31 13.27 -3.76 5.25
N PHE A 32 13.59 -4.85 5.93
CA PHE A 32 13.48 -4.93 7.38
C PHE A 32 14.42 -3.95 8.09
N PHE A 33 15.67 -3.91 7.67
CA PHE A 33 16.68 -3.01 8.26
C PHE A 33 16.45 -1.54 7.90
N SER A 34 15.84 -1.25 6.75
CA SER A 34 15.39 0.12 6.41
C SER A 34 14.15 0.59 7.18
N GLY A 35 13.59 -0.27 8.05
CA GLY A 35 12.41 0.05 8.87
C GLY A 35 11.06 -0.23 8.19
N MET A 36 11.05 -0.86 7.02
CA MET A 36 9.82 -1.33 6.38
C MET A 36 9.33 -2.60 7.07
N ARG A 37 8.22 -2.51 7.79
CA ARG A 37 7.62 -3.64 8.54
C ARG A 37 6.11 -3.67 8.31
N PRO A 38 5.57 -4.78 7.78
CA PRO A 38 6.26 -6.01 7.37
C PRO A 38 7.20 -5.80 6.18
N ALA A 39 8.33 -6.52 6.16
CA ALA A 39 9.38 -6.39 5.15
C ALA A 39 9.04 -7.13 3.84
N VAL A 40 7.82 -6.95 3.35
CA VAL A 40 7.28 -7.66 2.18
C VAL A 40 7.75 -7.00 0.89
N ASN A 41 8.46 -7.74 0.06
CA ASN A 41 8.71 -7.35 -1.32
C ASN A 41 7.46 -7.59 -2.16
N VAL A 42 6.74 -6.50 -2.50
CA VAL A 42 5.50 -6.56 -3.29
C VAL A 42 5.74 -7.04 -4.72
N GLY A 43 6.92 -6.77 -5.28
CA GLY A 43 7.29 -7.19 -6.64
C GLY A 43 7.48 -8.70 -6.77
N LEU A 44 8.19 -9.30 -5.82
CA LEU A 44 8.51 -10.74 -5.78
C LEU A 44 7.42 -11.59 -5.12
N SER A 45 6.51 -10.97 -4.38
CA SER A 45 5.37 -11.66 -3.79
C SER A 45 4.28 -11.87 -4.82
N VAL A 46 3.78 -13.09 -4.92
CA VAL A 46 2.76 -13.49 -5.91
C VAL A 46 1.72 -14.37 -5.25
N SER A 47 0.46 -14.15 -5.61
CA SER A 47 -0.64 -15.08 -5.30
C SER A 47 -1.39 -15.42 -6.58
N ARG A 48 -1.44 -16.72 -6.93
CA ARG A 48 -2.17 -17.20 -8.11
C ARG A 48 -3.69 -17.08 -7.95
N VAL A 49 -4.15 -17.22 -6.72
CA VAL A 49 -5.60 -17.20 -6.37
C VAL A 49 -6.05 -15.90 -5.71
N GLY A 50 -5.11 -15.06 -5.25
CA GLY A 50 -5.41 -13.85 -4.47
C GLY A 50 -6.33 -12.87 -5.19
N GLY A 51 -6.14 -12.67 -6.49
CA GLY A 51 -7.00 -11.80 -7.29
C GLY A 51 -8.46 -12.27 -7.38
N ALA A 52 -8.71 -13.58 -7.33
CA ALA A 52 -10.06 -14.15 -7.31
C ALA A 52 -10.68 -14.08 -5.90
N ALA A 53 -9.86 -14.14 -4.86
CA ALA A 53 -10.29 -14.09 -3.47
C ALA A 53 -10.58 -12.65 -2.96
N GLN A 54 -10.05 -11.63 -3.63
CA GLN A 54 -10.28 -10.23 -3.27
C GLN A 54 -11.74 -9.82 -3.49
N THR A 55 -12.24 -8.98 -2.58
CA THR A 55 -13.51 -8.28 -2.79
C THR A 55 -13.39 -7.31 -3.97
N LYS A 56 -14.52 -6.95 -4.58
CA LYS A 56 -14.53 -5.98 -5.68
C LYS A 56 -13.96 -4.62 -5.26
N ALA A 57 -14.25 -4.19 -4.03
CA ALA A 57 -13.71 -2.96 -3.47
C ALA A 57 -12.18 -3.00 -3.38
N MET A 58 -11.61 -4.04 -2.78
CA MET A 58 -10.17 -4.20 -2.65
C MET A 58 -9.48 -4.30 -4.01
N LYS A 59 -10.05 -5.06 -4.94
CA LYS A 59 -9.49 -5.21 -6.29
C LYS A 59 -9.41 -3.87 -7.03
N LYS A 60 -10.45 -3.01 -6.91
CA LYS A 60 -10.45 -1.67 -7.51
C LYS A 60 -9.46 -0.73 -6.81
N ALA A 61 -9.43 -0.76 -5.48
CA ALA A 61 -8.55 0.10 -4.68
C ALA A 61 -7.06 -0.25 -4.81
N SER A 62 -6.70 -1.54 -4.91
CA SER A 62 -5.30 -1.98 -4.97
C SER A 62 -4.72 -2.09 -6.39
N GLY A 63 -5.52 -1.83 -7.43
CA GLY A 63 -5.20 -2.16 -8.82
C GLY A 63 -3.90 -1.51 -9.35
N THR A 64 -3.58 -0.29 -8.95
CA THR A 64 -2.40 0.46 -9.43
C THR A 64 -1.22 0.38 -8.46
N ILE A 65 -1.44 0.13 -7.18
CA ILE A 65 -0.44 0.23 -6.11
C ILE A 65 0.84 -0.56 -6.42
N ARG A 66 0.69 -1.77 -6.98
CA ARG A 66 1.85 -2.60 -7.33
C ARG A 66 2.72 -1.97 -8.41
N ILE A 67 2.10 -1.35 -9.40
CA ILE A 67 2.78 -0.65 -10.51
C ILE A 67 3.46 0.60 -9.97
N ASP A 68 2.74 1.37 -9.15
CA ASP A 68 3.26 2.60 -8.55
C ASP A 68 4.48 2.34 -7.66
N LEU A 69 4.45 1.26 -6.86
CA LEU A 69 5.60 0.84 -6.05
C LEU A 69 6.78 0.35 -6.89
N ALA A 70 6.53 -0.34 -8.01
CA ALA A 70 7.60 -0.76 -8.91
C ALA A 70 8.28 0.47 -9.55
N GLN A 71 7.49 1.43 -10.04
CA GLN A 71 8.01 2.69 -10.59
C GLN A 71 8.79 3.49 -9.55
N TYR A 72 8.29 3.57 -8.32
CA TYR A 72 9.01 4.23 -7.24
C TYR A 72 10.39 3.61 -7.00
N ARG A 73 10.48 2.28 -6.93
CA ARG A 73 11.76 1.59 -6.72
C ARG A 73 12.76 1.82 -7.85
N GLU A 74 12.30 1.80 -9.09
CA GLU A 74 13.14 2.12 -10.23
C GLU A 74 13.68 3.56 -10.14
N MET A 75 12.81 4.52 -9.83
CA MET A 75 13.23 5.92 -9.67
C MET A 75 14.15 6.13 -8.47
N GLU A 76 13.93 5.44 -7.35
CA GLU A 76 14.79 5.53 -6.16
C GLU A 76 16.24 5.14 -6.48
N VAL A 77 16.44 4.10 -7.29
CA VAL A 77 17.78 3.71 -7.75
C VAL A 77 18.42 4.81 -8.62
N PHE A 78 17.66 5.42 -9.54
CA PHE A 78 18.16 6.49 -10.39
C PHE A 78 18.54 7.75 -9.62
N THR A 79 17.84 8.07 -8.53
CA THR A 79 18.11 9.26 -7.72
C THR A 79 19.44 9.19 -6.98
N GLN A 80 20.00 8.01 -6.78
CA GLN A 80 21.33 7.85 -6.19
C GLN A 80 22.45 8.35 -7.13
N PHE A 81 22.15 8.45 -8.42
CA PHE A 81 23.14 8.84 -9.45
C PHE A 81 22.87 10.21 -10.09
N SER A 82 21.74 10.85 -9.82
CA SER A 82 21.36 12.14 -10.42
C SER A 82 21.09 13.19 -9.35
N SER A 83 21.77 14.33 -9.46
CA SER A 83 21.55 15.48 -8.55
C SER A 83 20.43 16.41 -9.00
N ASP A 84 20.08 16.42 -10.29
CA ASP A 84 19.05 17.28 -10.85
C ASP A 84 17.84 16.46 -11.27
N LEU A 85 16.79 16.52 -10.45
CA LEU A 85 15.50 15.89 -10.73
C LEU A 85 14.50 16.96 -11.16
N ASP A 86 13.74 16.66 -12.20
CA ASP A 86 12.59 17.45 -12.59
C ASP A 86 11.45 17.36 -11.54
N ASP A 87 10.56 18.33 -11.56
CA ASP A 87 9.51 18.41 -10.53
C ASP A 87 8.52 17.24 -10.59
N THR A 88 8.28 16.68 -11.78
CA THR A 88 7.45 15.50 -11.96
C THR A 88 8.05 14.27 -11.28
N THR A 89 9.35 14.08 -11.43
CA THR A 89 10.07 12.97 -10.77
C THR A 89 10.10 13.15 -9.25
N LYS A 90 10.26 14.38 -8.75
CA LYS A 90 10.17 14.68 -7.32
C LYS A 90 8.80 14.33 -6.75
N GLU A 91 7.73 14.72 -7.45
CA GLU A 91 6.35 14.40 -7.03
C GLU A 91 6.10 12.88 -6.99
N GLN A 92 6.56 12.14 -8.00
CA GLN A 92 6.43 10.69 -8.02
C GLN A 92 7.24 10.01 -6.91
N LEU A 93 8.43 10.51 -6.59
CA LEU A 93 9.22 10.05 -5.46
C LEU A 93 8.53 10.33 -4.12
N GLN A 94 7.96 11.52 -3.97
CA GLN A 94 7.19 11.88 -2.76
C GLN A 94 5.99 10.97 -2.60
N TYR A 95 5.25 10.72 -3.68
CA TYR A 95 4.12 9.79 -3.70
C TYR A 95 4.54 8.37 -3.30
N GLY A 96 5.59 7.84 -3.91
CA GLY A 96 6.10 6.51 -3.61
C GLY A 96 6.59 6.35 -2.18
N LYS A 97 7.28 7.37 -1.62
CA LYS A 97 7.67 7.40 -0.20
C LYS A 97 6.44 7.36 0.72
N GLY A 98 5.42 8.15 0.40
CA GLY A 98 4.15 8.13 1.12
C GLY A 98 3.47 6.75 1.09
N LEU A 99 3.45 6.09 -0.08
CA LEU A 99 2.94 4.73 -0.21
C LEU A 99 3.72 3.73 0.67
N MET A 100 5.04 3.81 0.69
CA MET A 100 5.87 2.94 1.54
C MET A 100 5.55 3.15 3.02
N GLU A 101 5.35 4.39 3.47
CA GLU A 101 4.93 4.65 4.86
C GLU A 101 3.53 4.13 5.17
N LEU A 102 2.56 4.28 4.27
CA LEU A 102 1.20 3.75 4.45
C LEU A 102 1.17 2.23 4.60
N LEU A 103 2.06 1.52 3.90
CA LEU A 103 2.13 0.06 3.93
C LEU A 103 2.80 -0.48 5.21
N LYS A 104 3.47 0.35 6.00
CA LYS A 104 3.96 -0.07 7.31
C LYS A 104 2.78 -0.37 8.24
N GLN A 105 2.86 -1.48 8.93
CA GLN A 105 1.79 -1.96 9.81
C GLN A 105 2.36 -2.44 11.14
N PRO A 106 1.79 -2.02 12.29
CA PRO A 106 2.19 -2.53 13.59
C PRO A 106 1.90 -4.04 13.71
N LEU A 107 2.69 -4.71 14.53
CA LEU A 107 2.49 -6.13 14.80
C LEU A 107 1.14 -6.36 15.50
N CYS A 108 0.39 -7.37 15.05
CA CYS A 108 -0.91 -7.76 15.61
C CYS A 108 -2.01 -6.68 15.56
N HIS A 109 -1.91 -5.73 14.64
CA HIS A 109 -2.96 -4.73 14.39
C HIS A 109 -3.50 -4.83 12.96
N PRO A 110 -4.37 -5.81 12.67
CA PRO A 110 -4.97 -5.95 11.34
C PRO A 110 -5.96 -4.79 11.09
N MET A 111 -5.99 -4.30 9.86
CA MET A 111 -6.93 -3.28 9.42
C MET A 111 -8.19 -3.93 8.86
N SER A 112 -9.36 -3.30 9.08
CA SER A 112 -10.61 -3.72 8.45
C SER A 112 -10.57 -3.55 6.93
N LEU A 113 -11.51 -4.19 6.20
CA LEU A 113 -11.61 -4.00 4.75
C LEU A 113 -11.85 -2.54 4.39
N ALA A 114 -12.75 -1.87 5.10
CA ALA A 114 -13.07 -0.46 4.87
C ALA A 114 -11.85 0.43 5.08
N ASP A 115 -11.11 0.25 6.18
CA ASP A 115 -9.91 1.04 6.47
C ASP A 115 -8.83 0.89 5.41
N GLN A 116 -8.62 -0.35 4.93
CA GLN A 116 -7.70 -0.62 3.85
C GLN A 116 -8.14 0.09 2.55
N VAL A 117 -9.42 -0.02 2.17
CA VAL A 117 -9.95 0.59 0.95
C VAL A 117 -9.89 2.12 1.02
N ILE A 118 -10.31 2.74 2.14
CA ILE A 118 -10.24 4.19 2.36
C ILE A 118 -8.79 4.67 2.23
N THR A 119 -7.86 4.00 2.90
CA THR A 119 -6.42 4.34 2.84
C THR A 119 -5.88 4.27 1.41
N LEU A 120 -6.19 3.19 0.67
CA LEU A 120 -5.72 3.01 -0.71
C LEU A 120 -6.37 4.02 -1.67
N VAL A 121 -7.64 4.36 -1.49
CA VAL A 121 -8.31 5.40 -2.30
C VAL A 121 -7.66 6.76 -2.05
N ALA A 122 -7.41 7.14 -0.79
CA ALA A 122 -6.74 8.38 -0.45
C ALA A 122 -5.35 8.48 -1.09
N ALA A 123 -4.60 7.37 -1.09
CA ALA A 123 -3.30 7.27 -1.75
C ALA A 123 -3.41 7.41 -3.27
N ASN A 124 -4.26 6.60 -3.93
CA ASN A 124 -4.44 6.61 -5.38
C ASN A 124 -4.91 7.96 -5.92
N LYS A 125 -5.71 8.69 -5.14
CA LYS A 125 -6.15 10.05 -5.48
C LYS A 125 -5.12 11.13 -5.12
N ARG A 126 -3.92 10.70 -4.71
CA ARG A 126 -2.77 11.57 -4.37
C ARG A 126 -3.09 12.60 -3.28
N LEU A 127 -4.07 12.31 -2.41
CA LEU A 127 -4.49 13.22 -1.35
C LEU A 127 -3.45 13.35 -0.21
N LEU A 128 -2.38 12.57 -0.26
CA LEU A 128 -1.32 12.55 0.75
C LEU A 128 -0.02 13.24 0.29
N LEU A 129 0.01 13.82 -0.91
CA LEU A 129 1.23 14.43 -1.47
C LEU A 129 1.77 15.61 -0.67
N ASP A 130 0.89 16.38 -0.06
CA ASP A 130 1.22 17.53 0.78
C ASP A 130 1.46 17.16 2.25
N VAL A 131 1.30 15.89 2.60
CA VAL A 131 1.60 15.38 3.94
C VAL A 131 3.08 15.01 4.02
N GLU A 132 3.77 15.54 5.03
CA GLU A 132 5.15 15.18 5.31
C GLU A 132 5.27 13.65 5.52
N THR A 133 6.24 13.01 4.86
CA THR A 133 6.43 11.55 4.90
C THR A 133 6.48 11.00 6.32
N ALA A 134 7.16 11.70 7.23
CA ALA A 134 7.25 11.29 8.63
C ALA A 134 5.89 11.30 9.37
N LYS A 135 4.93 12.12 8.90
CA LYS A 135 3.60 12.27 9.49
C LYS A 135 2.52 11.44 8.77
N THR A 136 2.88 10.76 7.68
CA THR A 136 1.92 9.99 6.88
C THR A 136 1.16 8.96 7.71
N LYS A 137 1.83 8.32 8.65
CA LYS A 137 1.20 7.31 9.52
C LYS A 137 0.26 7.92 10.55
N GLU A 138 0.64 9.03 11.15
CA GLU A 138 -0.22 9.79 12.07
C GLU A 138 -1.46 10.32 11.34
N PHE A 139 -1.26 10.88 10.15
CA PHE A 139 -2.35 11.33 9.28
C PHE A 139 -3.30 10.18 8.93
N GLN A 140 -2.78 9.01 8.55
CA GLN A 140 -3.60 7.83 8.25
C GLN A 140 -4.48 7.44 9.42
N LEU A 141 -3.91 7.36 10.63
CA LEU A 141 -4.67 6.96 11.83
C LEU A 141 -5.75 7.99 12.18
N GLY A 142 -5.42 9.29 12.16
CA GLY A 142 -6.39 10.35 12.42
C GLY A 142 -7.48 10.43 11.36
N MET A 143 -7.13 10.22 10.09
CA MET A 143 -8.11 10.14 9.01
C MET A 143 -9.08 8.96 9.21
N LEU A 144 -8.59 7.78 9.56
CA LEU A 144 -9.44 6.61 9.81
C LEU A 144 -10.34 6.83 11.04
N ASP A 145 -9.82 7.41 12.11
CA ASP A 145 -10.61 7.77 13.29
C ASP A 145 -11.74 8.76 12.92
N PHE A 146 -11.45 9.75 12.08
CA PHE A 146 -12.44 10.66 11.54
C PHE A 146 -13.55 9.94 10.74
N PHE A 147 -13.20 8.96 9.89
CA PHE A 147 -14.21 8.15 9.21
C PHE A 147 -15.07 7.34 10.17
N HIS A 148 -14.48 6.79 11.23
CA HIS A 148 -15.22 6.02 12.24
C HIS A 148 -16.09 6.88 13.15
N THR A 149 -15.83 8.19 13.26
CA THR A 149 -16.61 9.09 14.11
C THR A 149 -17.68 9.87 13.33
N GLU A 150 -17.34 10.39 12.16
CA GLU A 150 -18.20 11.32 11.43
C GLU A 150 -18.77 10.76 10.10
N HIS A 151 -18.14 9.72 9.54
CA HIS A 151 -18.55 9.11 8.27
C HIS A 151 -18.72 7.59 8.37
N MET A 152 -19.30 7.11 9.49
CA MET A 152 -19.50 5.68 9.74
C MET A 152 -20.37 5.00 8.66
N GLU A 153 -21.24 5.76 7.99
CA GLU A 153 -22.05 5.25 6.88
C GLU A 153 -21.19 4.73 5.72
N ILE A 154 -20.09 5.43 5.38
CA ILE A 154 -19.15 4.99 4.32
C ILE A 154 -18.44 3.70 4.75
N VAL A 155 -18.00 3.63 6.02
CA VAL A 155 -17.34 2.45 6.59
C VAL A 155 -18.27 1.24 6.56
N ASN A 156 -19.51 1.41 6.99
CA ASN A 156 -20.51 0.36 7.00
C ASN A 156 -20.87 -0.11 5.59
N GLU A 157 -21.08 0.82 4.66
CA GLU A 157 -21.39 0.51 3.27
C GLU A 157 -20.27 -0.32 2.61
N LEU A 158 -19.01 0.04 2.81
CA LEU A 158 -17.86 -0.71 2.31
C LEU A 158 -17.77 -2.12 2.91
N ASN A 159 -18.05 -2.27 4.20
CA ASN A 159 -17.99 -3.55 4.87
C ASN A 159 -19.13 -4.49 4.45
N GLU A 160 -20.34 -3.95 4.22
CA GLU A 160 -21.51 -4.72 3.83
C GLU A 160 -21.51 -5.07 2.35
N LYS A 161 -21.41 -4.06 1.47
CA LYS A 161 -21.49 -4.24 0.01
C LYS A 161 -20.21 -4.79 -0.59
N LYS A 162 -19.05 -4.51 -0.01
CA LYS A 162 -17.71 -4.92 -0.48
C LYS A 162 -17.45 -4.50 -1.94
N VAL A 163 -18.08 -3.40 -2.36
CA VAL A 163 -17.95 -2.79 -3.69
C VAL A 163 -17.50 -1.35 -3.51
N LEU A 164 -16.64 -0.88 -4.40
CA LEU A 164 -16.18 0.50 -4.50
C LEU A 164 -16.70 1.06 -5.82
N ASP A 165 -17.81 1.75 -5.81
CA ASP A 165 -18.33 2.49 -6.95
C ASP A 165 -17.75 3.92 -7.01
N ASP A 166 -18.14 4.68 -8.01
CA ASP A 166 -17.62 6.03 -8.18
C ASP A 166 -18.21 6.99 -7.14
N THR A 167 -19.46 6.77 -6.72
CA THR A 167 -20.12 7.56 -5.67
C THR A 167 -19.40 7.43 -4.33
N ILE A 168 -19.13 6.20 -3.88
CA ILE A 168 -18.37 5.94 -2.63
C ILE A 168 -16.96 6.52 -2.76
N THR A 169 -16.34 6.39 -3.94
CA THR A 169 -15.00 6.96 -4.18
C THR A 169 -15.01 8.48 -4.00
N GLU A 170 -16.00 9.18 -4.54
CA GLU A 170 -16.15 10.63 -4.41
C GLU A 170 -16.41 11.03 -2.94
N GLN A 171 -17.29 10.33 -2.25
CA GLN A 171 -17.55 10.55 -0.82
C GLN A 171 -16.28 10.39 0.03
N ILE A 172 -15.47 9.36 -0.24
CA ILE A 172 -14.18 9.18 0.43
C ILE A 172 -13.26 10.39 0.17
N VAL A 173 -13.17 10.82 -1.09
CA VAL A 173 -12.32 11.97 -1.47
C VAL A 173 -12.77 13.25 -0.77
N GLU A 174 -14.07 13.52 -0.71
CA GLU A 174 -14.64 14.68 -0.03
C GLU A 174 -14.37 14.64 1.48
N ALA A 175 -14.61 13.51 2.14
CA ALA A 175 -14.35 13.32 3.55
C ALA A 175 -12.86 13.49 3.90
N VAL A 176 -11.94 12.97 3.06
CA VAL A 176 -10.49 13.18 3.26
C VAL A 176 -10.11 14.66 3.13
N LYS A 177 -10.69 15.40 2.16
CA LYS A 177 -10.47 16.84 2.00
C LYS A 177 -11.02 17.61 3.20
N GLU A 178 -12.18 17.22 3.71
CA GLU A 178 -12.75 17.81 4.93
C GLU A 178 -11.81 17.61 6.11
N TYR A 179 -11.32 16.38 6.34
CA TYR A 179 -10.35 16.09 7.39
C TYR A 179 -9.10 16.95 7.29
N LYS A 180 -8.58 17.17 6.08
CA LYS A 180 -7.40 18.01 5.83
C LYS A 180 -7.62 19.51 6.10
N SER A 181 -8.86 19.97 6.06
CA SER A 181 -9.21 21.39 6.29
C SER A 181 -9.35 21.75 7.78
N ARG A 182 -9.34 20.76 8.67
CA ARG A 182 -9.40 20.90 10.13
C ARG A 182 -8.01 21.07 10.74
#